data_a0138d6a5686bb38a013331d3d537f16
#
_entry.id   a0138d6a5686bb38a013331d3d537f16
#
_cell.length_a   1.000
_cell.length_b   1.000
_cell.length_c   1.000
_cell.angle_alpha   90.00
_cell.angle_beta   90.00
_cell.angle_gamma   90.00
#
_symmetry.space_group_name_H-M   'P 1'
#
loop_
_entity.id
_entity.type
_entity.pdbx_description
1 polymer ?
#
loop_
_entity_poly.entity_id
_entity_poly.type
_entity_poly.pdbx_seq_one_letter_code
_entity_poly.pdbx_strand_id
1 'polypeptide(L)'
;WDVPFDFDPYAHKDYFGSLEANEQRFPCAKGKPAERLKALNERAKSLGWKGIGIWVAAQKCGKDYNSPFSEMDKEYWRERILWCKQAGVTYWKVDWGTSEHDVAFRKFLTDAAAELYPELTVEQAICCPPVNGNTEEIQNGAVGRFQGDKKISGLSKEAASFSEVFRTYDVTPQFSVASTLDRAAYLLPFAKGYLNVED
;
A
#
# COMPACT_ATOMS: atom_id res chain seq x y z
N TRP A 1 4.81 -6.98 -6.64
CA TRP A 1 3.51 -7.41 -7.19
C TRP A 1 2.46 -6.33 -6.96
N ASP A 2 2.03 -5.65 -8.01
CA ASP A 2 1.23 -4.41 -7.92
C ASP A 2 -0.29 -4.61 -8.11
N VAL A 3 -0.77 -5.82 -8.17
CA VAL A 3 -2.22 -6.11 -8.23
C VAL A 3 -2.59 -7.07 -7.10
N PRO A 4 -3.85 -7.07 -6.65
CA PRO A 4 -4.30 -8.03 -5.65
C PRO A 4 -3.90 -9.45 -6.04
N PHE A 5 -3.05 -10.07 -5.26
CA PHE A 5 -2.58 -11.44 -5.45
C PHE A 5 -3.41 -12.41 -4.63
N ASP A 6 -4.05 -11.90 -3.62
CA ASP A 6 -4.86 -12.62 -2.64
C ASP A 6 -6.24 -12.98 -3.19
N PHE A 7 -6.70 -12.28 -4.22
CA PHE A 7 -8.01 -12.56 -4.79
C PHE A 7 -8.07 -12.33 -6.30
N ASP A 8 -9.15 -12.78 -6.94
CA ASP A 8 -9.44 -12.45 -8.32
C ASP A 8 -9.67 -10.93 -8.43
N PRO A 9 -8.93 -10.17 -9.27
CA PRO A 9 -9.09 -8.73 -9.41
C PRO A 9 -10.48 -8.29 -9.92
N TYR A 10 -11.27 -9.23 -10.43
CA TYR A 10 -12.67 -9.00 -10.84
C TYR A 10 -13.67 -9.36 -9.75
N ALA A 11 -13.20 -9.83 -8.60
CA ALA A 11 -14.04 -10.20 -7.49
C ALA A 11 -14.52 -8.99 -6.67
N HIS A 12 -15.40 -9.28 -5.74
CA HIS A 12 -15.96 -8.28 -4.84
C HIS A 12 -14.89 -7.68 -3.92
N LYS A 13 -14.98 -6.36 -3.65
CA LYS A 13 -13.99 -5.62 -2.84
C LYS A 13 -13.81 -6.14 -1.41
N ASP A 14 -14.81 -6.86 -0.87
CA ASP A 14 -14.75 -7.49 0.46
C ASP A 14 -13.72 -8.61 0.58
N TYR A 15 -13.19 -9.11 -0.53
CA TYR A 15 -12.13 -10.11 -0.53
C TYR A 15 -10.72 -9.54 -0.55
N PHE A 16 -10.55 -8.27 -0.89
CA PHE A 16 -9.23 -7.64 -0.87
C PHE A 16 -8.76 -7.40 0.57
N GLY A 17 -7.47 -7.55 0.80
CA GLY A 17 -6.85 -7.36 2.12
C GLY A 17 -6.71 -8.65 2.93
N SER A 18 -7.02 -9.81 2.38
CA SER A 18 -6.79 -11.09 3.06
C SER A 18 -5.31 -11.43 3.20
N LEU A 19 -4.48 -11.02 2.25
CA LEU A 19 -3.08 -11.42 2.07
C LEU A 19 -2.89 -12.93 1.91
N GLU A 20 -3.94 -13.65 1.57
CA GLU A 20 -3.89 -15.07 1.26
C GLU A 20 -3.71 -15.26 -0.25
N ALA A 21 -2.56 -15.76 -0.67
CA ALA A 21 -2.31 -16.01 -2.09
C ALA A 21 -3.40 -16.93 -2.69
N ASN A 22 -3.98 -16.48 -3.81
CA ASN A 22 -5.06 -17.22 -4.49
C ASN A 22 -4.54 -18.50 -5.12
N GLU A 23 -5.04 -19.66 -4.68
CA GLU A 23 -4.57 -20.98 -5.13
C GLU A 23 -4.87 -21.25 -6.61
N GLN A 24 -5.91 -20.63 -7.18
CA GLN A 24 -6.23 -20.82 -8.60
C GLN A 24 -5.25 -20.06 -9.49
N ARG A 25 -4.86 -18.84 -9.06
CA ARG A 25 -3.85 -18.03 -9.77
C ARG A 25 -2.44 -18.55 -9.56
N PHE A 26 -2.16 -19.09 -8.38
CA PHE A 26 -0.84 -19.59 -7.97
C PHE A 26 -0.92 -21.04 -7.51
N PRO A 27 -1.02 -22.01 -8.43
CA PRO A 27 -1.19 -23.43 -8.07
C PRO A 27 -0.05 -24.03 -7.24
N CYS A 28 1.12 -23.36 -7.23
CA CYS A 28 2.26 -23.73 -6.36
C CYS A 28 2.09 -23.25 -4.91
N ALA A 29 1.21 -22.29 -4.67
CA ALA A 29 1.00 -21.68 -3.34
C ALA A 29 -0.16 -22.40 -2.62
N LYS A 30 0.17 -23.51 -1.95
CA LYS A 30 -0.79 -24.34 -1.21
C LYS A 30 -0.50 -24.31 0.29
N GLY A 31 -1.51 -24.69 1.09
CA GLY A 31 -1.40 -24.78 2.53
C GLY A 31 -1.96 -23.55 3.28
N LYS A 32 -1.45 -23.29 4.47
CA LYS A 32 -1.84 -22.14 5.29
C LYS A 32 -1.34 -20.82 4.67
N PRO A 33 -1.93 -19.66 5.01
CA PRO A 33 -1.58 -18.38 4.39
C PRO A 33 -0.07 -18.08 4.35
N ALA A 34 0.64 -18.26 5.47
CA ALA A 34 2.08 -18.04 5.51
C ALA A 34 2.87 -19.02 4.63
N GLU A 35 2.43 -20.27 4.51
CA GLU A 35 3.04 -21.27 3.65
C GLU A 35 2.86 -20.93 2.17
N ARG A 36 1.68 -20.40 1.81
CA ARG A 36 1.40 -19.91 0.44
C ARG A 36 2.30 -18.75 0.07
N LEU A 37 2.43 -17.76 0.94
CA LEU A 37 3.34 -16.63 0.73
C LEU A 37 4.78 -17.09 0.62
N LYS A 38 5.21 -18.04 1.45
CA LYS A 38 6.55 -18.64 1.39
C LYS A 38 6.79 -19.32 0.05
N ALA A 39 5.84 -20.12 -0.42
CA ALA A 39 5.96 -20.81 -1.71
C ALA A 39 6.12 -19.83 -2.87
N LEU A 40 5.38 -18.72 -2.87
CA LEU A 40 5.53 -17.65 -3.87
C LEU A 40 6.90 -16.97 -3.79
N ASN A 41 7.34 -16.64 -2.59
CA ASN A 41 8.63 -15.99 -2.37
C ASN A 41 9.80 -16.88 -2.81
N GLU A 42 9.78 -18.16 -2.46
CA GLU A 42 10.78 -19.14 -2.88
C GLU A 42 10.74 -19.37 -4.40
N ARG A 43 9.55 -19.36 -5.00
CA ARG A 43 9.42 -19.45 -6.46
C ARG A 43 10.07 -18.25 -7.15
N ALA A 44 9.84 -17.02 -6.66
CA ALA A 44 10.48 -15.83 -7.19
C ALA A 44 12.02 -15.92 -7.07
N LYS A 45 12.54 -16.35 -5.91
CA LYS A 45 13.96 -16.53 -5.68
C LYS A 45 14.57 -17.59 -6.62
N SER A 46 13.85 -18.67 -6.88
CA SER A 46 14.30 -19.71 -7.82
C SER A 46 14.42 -19.22 -9.27
N LEU A 47 13.78 -18.10 -9.60
CA LEU A 47 13.83 -17.42 -10.89
C LEU A 47 14.91 -16.30 -10.93
N GLY A 48 15.70 -16.15 -9.88
CA GLY A 48 16.77 -15.16 -9.79
C GLY A 48 16.37 -13.82 -9.18
N TRP A 49 15.13 -13.67 -8.69
CA TRP A 49 14.71 -12.47 -7.96
C TRP A 49 15.15 -12.52 -6.49
N LYS A 50 15.29 -11.38 -5.85
CA LYS A 50 15.61 -11.31 -4.41
C LYS A 50 14.47 -11.80 -3.51
N GLY A 51 13.26 -11.78 -4.02
CA GLY A 51 12.03 -12.13 -3.32
C GLY A 51 10.83 -11.40 -3.96
N ILE A 52 9.71 -11.38 -3.25
CA ILE A 52 8.51 -10.65 -3.67
C ILE A 52 8.21 -9.49 -2.71
N GLY A 53 7.80 -8.35 -3.27
CA GLY A 53 6.99 -7.35 -2.57
C GLY A 53 5.51 -7.60 -2.90
N ILE A 54 4.63 -7.31 -1.98
CA ILE A 54 3.20 -7.54 -2.17
C ILE A 54 2.38 -6.27 -2.05
N TRP A 55 1.36 -6.17 -2.89
CA TRP A 55 0.34 -5.14 -2.81
C TRP A 55 -0.62 -5.45 -1.66
N VAL A 56 -0.95 -4.45 -0.86
CA VAL A 56 -1.82 -4.57 0.32
C VAL A 56 -2.95 -3.55 0.20
N ALA A 57 -4.19 -4.03 0.22
CA ALA A 57 -5.33 -3.12 0.30
C ALA A 57 -5.37 -2.46 1.68
N ALA A 58 -5.62 -1.15 1.72
CA ALA A 58 -5.84 -0.42 2.97
C ALA A 58 -7.23 -0.72 3.55
N GLN A 59 -7.52 -2.00 3.74
CA GLN A 59 -8.76 -2.51 4.32
C GLN A 59 -8.59 -3.95 4.79
N LYS A 60 -9.38 -4.39 5.76
CA LYS A 60 -9.47 -5.80 6.10
C LYS A 60 -10.36 -6.56 5.10
N CYS A 61 -10.18 -7.86 5.02
CA CYS A 61 -11.05 -8.74 4.22
C CYS A 61 -12.31 -9.13 5.02
N GLY A 62 -13.42 -9.34 4.33
CA GLY A 62 -14.64 -9.89 4.87
C GLY A 62 -15.83 -8.93 4.82
N LYS A 63 -16.95 -9.32 5.43
CA LYS A 63 -18.22 -8.56 5.39
C LYS A 63 -18.11 -7.13 5.90
N ASP A 64 -17.18 -6.90 6.82
CA ASP A 64 -16.95 -5.59 7.43
C ASP A 64 -15.76 -4.84 6.81
N TYR A 65 -15.41 -5.16 5.56
CA TYR A 65 -14.27 -4.55 4.87
C TYR A 65 -14.34 -3.01 4.81
N ASN A 66 -15.54 -2.45 4.79
CA ASN A 66 -15.81 -1.02 4.72
C ASN A 66 -15.97 -0.34 6.09
N SER A 67 -15.79 -1.08 7.18
CA SER A 67 -15.77 -0.50 8.52
C SER A 67 -14.50 0.32 8.75
N PRO A 68 -14.58 1.45 9.49
CA PRO A 68 -13.40 2.18 9.91
C PRO A 68 -12.42 1.30 10.68
N PHE A 69 -11.13 1.59 10.55
CA PHE A 69 -10.10 0.92 11.33
C PHE A 69 -10.32 1.13 12.84
N SER A 70 -10.15 0.07 13.60
CA SER A 70 -10.38 0.05 15.05
C SER A 70 -9.32 -0.76 15.79
N GLU A 71 -9.33 -0.67 17.12
CA GLU A 71 -8.45 -1.49 17.97
C GLU A 71 -8.61 -3.00 17.73
N MET A 72 -9.84 -3.46 17.41
CA MET A 72 -10.11 -4.88 17.13
C MET A 72 -9.47 -5.36 15.83
N ASP A 73 -9.10 -4.45 14.92
CA ASP A 73 -8.48 -4.80 13.65
C ASP A 73 -6.96 -4.96 13.76
N LYS A 74 -6.35 -4.55 14.88
CA LYS A 74 -4.90 -4.58 15.08
C LYS A 74 -4.34 -5.99 15.06
N GLU A 75 -5.02 -6.94 15.69
CA GLU A 75 -4.57 -8.33 15.69
C GLU A 75 -4.62 -8.96 14.31
N TYR A 76 -5.63 -8.64 13.52
CA TYR A 76 -5.74 -9.05 12.12
C TYR A 76 -4.48 -8.65 11.30
N TRP A 77 -3.97 -7.44 11.48
CA TRP A 77 -2.81 -6.96 10.75
C TRP A 77 -1.49 -7.47 11.32
N ARG A 78 -1.40 -7.62 12.65
CA ARG A 78 -0.23 -8.23 13.32
C ARG A 78 0.00 -9.66 12.83
N GLU A 79 -1.07 -10.45 12.71
CA GLU A 79 -1.01 -11.80 12.18
C GLU A 79 -0.43 -11.82 10.75
N ARG A 80 -0.84 -10.91 9.89
CA ARG A 80 -0.38 -10.82 8.50
C ARG A 80 1.08 -10.39 8.39
N ILE A 81 1.54 -9.52 9.25
CA ILE A 81 2.96 -9.19 9.39
C ILE A 81 3.76 -10.45 9.77
N LEU A 82 3.25 -11.26 10.70
CA LEU A 82 3.90 -12.50 11.09
C LEU A 82 3.90 -13.56 9.98
N TRP A 83 2.86 -13.61 9.15
CA TRP A 83 2.89 -14.46 7.93
C TRP A 83 4.01 -14.04 6.97
N CYS A 84 4.18 -12.75 6.76
CA CYS A 84 5.26 -12.22 5.93
C CYS A 84 6.64 -12.52 6.52
N LYS A 85 6.80 -12.37 7.84
CA LYS A 85 8.03 -12.77 8.54
C LYS A 85 8.35 -14.25 8.32
N GLN A 86 7.38 -15.14 8.51
CA GLN A 86 7.54 -16.57 8.28
C GLN A 86 7.85 -16.91 6.82
N ALA A 87 7.29 -16.15 5.89
CA ALA A 87 7.49 -16.33 4.45
C ALA A 87 8.76 -15.65 3.90
N GLY A 88 9.40 -14.77 4.68
CA GLY A 88 10.53 -13.96 4.23
C GLY A 88 10.15 -12.89 3.19
N VAL A 89 8.92 -12.40 3.23
CA VAL A 89 8.43 -11.26 2.41
C VAL A 89 8.77 -9.97 3.12
N THR A 90 9.52 -9.08 2.47
CA THR A 90 10.12 -7.90 3.11
C THR A 90 9.59 -6.57 2.60
N TYR A 91 8.54 -6.57 1.78
CA TYR A 91 8.00 -5.33 1.22
C TYR A 91 6.48 -5.37 1.08
N TRP A 92 5.81 -4.35 1.61
CA TRP A 92 4.40 -4.07 1.44
C TRP A 92 4.21 -2.74 0.72
N LYS A 93 3.40 -2.73 -0.34
CA LYS A 93 2.83 -1.52 -0.93
C LYS A 93 1.39 -1.40 -0.42
N VAL A 94 1.16 -0.54 0.56
CA VAL A 94 -0.18 -0.29 1.12
C VAL A 94 -0.86 0.79 0.29
N ASP A 95 -1.85 0.40 -0.48
CA ASP A 95 -2.49 1.23 -1.49
C ASP A 95 -3.91 1.65 -1.08
N TRP A 96 -4.83 1.67 -2.04
CA TRP A 96 -6.21 2.06 -1.83
C TRP A 96 -7.01 1.07 -0.97
N GLY A 97 -8.16 1.51 -0.48
CA GLY A 97 -9.08 0.74 0.35
C GLY A 97 -9.90 1.66 1.23
N THR A 98 -10.73 1.10 2.11
CA THR A 98 -11.62 1.89 2.97
C THR A 98 -10.88 2.75 3.99
N SER A 99 -9.67 2.33 4.38
CA SER A 99 -8.76 3.08 5.26
C SER A 99 -7.63 3.79 4.51
N GLU A 100 -7.80 4.03 3.20
CA GLU A 100 -6.80 4.69 2.35
C GLU A 100 -6.29 6.00 2.94
N HIS A 101 -7.19 6.82 3.47
CA HIS A 101 -6.88 8.14 4.06
C HIS A 101 -6.85 8.13 5.59
N ASP A 102 -6.88 6.96 6.22
CA ASP A 102 -6.76 6.82 7.68
C ASP A 102 -5.29 6.78 8.10
N VAL A 103 -4.80 7.92 8.59
CA VAL A 103 -3.40 8.05 9.04
C VAL A 103 -3.11 7.18 10.26
N ALA A 104 -4.06 7.01 11.16
CA ALA A 104 -3.89 6.17 12.34
C ALA A 104 -3.69 4.69 11.94
N PHE A 105 -4.46 4.20 10.97
CA PHE A 105 -4.27 2.89 10.38
C PHE A 105 -2.88 2.74 9.74
N ARG A 106 -2.48 3.69 8.91
CA ARG A 106 -1.20 3.63 8.21
C ARG A 106 -0.01 3.69 9.17
N LYS A 107 -0.09 4.58 10.17
CA LYS A 107 0.92 4.64 11.22
C LYS A 107 1.00 3.35 12.01
N PHE A 108 -0.14 2.77 12.37
CA PHE A 108 -0.18 1.49 13.07
C PHE A 108 0.53 0.39 12.27
N LEU A 109 0.31 0.30 10.95
CA LEU A 109 1.00 -0.71 10.13
C LEU A 109 2.53 -0.53 10.16
N THR A 110 3.01 0.71 10.04
CA THR A 110 4.44 1.01 10.11
C THR A 110 5.02 0.65 11.47
N ASP A 111 4.36 1.04 12.56
CA ASP A 111 4.82 0.78 13.92
C ASP A 111 4.80 -0.74 14.23
N ALA A 112 3.73 -1.44 13.83
CA ALA A 112 3.61 -2.89 14.04
C ALA A 112 4.63 -3.68 13.21
N ALA A 113 4.94 -3.24 11.99
CA ALA A 113 6.01 -3.83 11.20
C ALA A 113 7.36 -3.66 11.89
N ALA A 114 7.69 -2.44 12.33
CA ALA A 114 8.94 -2.18 13.06
C ALA A 114 9.06 -3.00 14.36
N GLU A 115 7.95 -3.24 15.05
CA GLU A 115 7.91 -4.05 16.28
C GLU A 115 8.10 -5.55 16.01
N LEU A 116 7.34 -6.11 15.05
CA LEU A 116 7.20 -7.55 14.86
C LEU A 116 8.16 -8.12 13.81
N TYR A 117 8.47 -7.34 12.79
CA TYR A 117 9.29 -7.73 11.66
C TYR A 117 10.03 -6.52 11.07
N PRO A 118 11.14 -6.06 11.70
CA PRO A 118 11.87 -4.86 11.28
C PRO A 118 12.41 -4.88 9.85
N GLU A 119 12.53 -6.05 9.23
CA GLU A 119 12.95 -6.19 7.84
C GLU A 119 11.81 -5.93 6.83
N LEU A 120 10.57 -5.76 7.30
CA LEU A 120 9.43 -5.45 6.46
C LEU A 120 9.35 -3.95 6.21
N THR A 121 9.69 -3.52 5.01
CA THR A 121 9.46 -2.15 4.56
C THR A 121 7.98 -1.97 4.20
N VAL A 122 7.36 -0.93 4.78
CA VAL A 122 5.98 -0.54 4.48
C VAL A 122 5.99 0.73 3.64
N GLU A 123 5.69 0.58 2.35
CA GLU A 123 5.43 1.70 1.45
C GLU A 123 3.99 2.19 1.63
N GLN A 124 3.85 3.48 1.90
CA GLN A 124 2.55 4.13 2.02
C GLN A 124 2.19 4.81 0.70
N ALA A 125 1.29 4.17 -0.07
CA ALA A 125 0.78 4.72 -1.31
C ALA A 125 -0.54 5.44 -1.03
N ILE A 126 -0.46 6.78 -0.92
CA ILE A 126 -1.63 7.64 -0.71
C ILE A 126 -1.75 8.57 -1.90
N CYS A 127 -2.96 8.63 -2.46
CA CYS A 127 -3.25 9.57 -3.53
C CYS A 127 -3.13 11.01 -3.03
N CYS A 128 -2.15 11.74 -3.53
CA CYS A 128 -1.90 13.13 -3.17
C CYS A 128 -2.46 14.08 -4.23
N PRO A 129 -3.24 15.10 -3.86
CA PRO A 129 -3.66 16.13 -4.80
C PRO A 129 -2.45 16.96 -5.25
N PRO A 130 -2.54 17.64 -6.42
CA PRO A 130 -1.54 18.58 -6.87
C PRO A 130 -1.30 19.70 -5.84
N VAL A 131 -0.04 20.06 -5.63
CA VAL A 131 0.35 21.08 -4.64
C VAL A 131 -0.17 22.46 -5.03
N ASN A 132 -0.17 22.79 -6.31
CA ASN A 132 -0.48 24.11 -6.82
C ASN A 132 -1.90 24.24 -7.43
N GLY A 133 -2.76 23.27 -7.20
CA GLY A 133 -4.14 23.30 -7.72
C GLY A 133 -4.20 23.39 -9.25
N ASN A 134 -3.28 22.71 -9.96
CA ASN A 134 -3.24 22.73 -11.40
C ASN A 134 -4.55 22.15 -11.97
N THR A 135 -5.39 23.05 -12.49
CA THR A 135 -6.72 22.74 -12.98
C THR A 135 -6.71 21.80 -14.19
N GLU A 136 -5.62 21.76 -14.96
CA GLU A 136 -5.51 20.88 -16.13
C GLU A 136 -5.33 19.42 -15.75
N GLU A 137 -4.54 19.09 -14.73
CA GLU A 137 -4.46 17.72 -14.20
C GLU A 137 -5.78 17.25 -13.63
N ILE A 138 -6.50 18.14 -12.97
CA ILE A 138 -7.82 17.88 -12.42
C ILE A 138 -8.82 17.58 -13.52
N GLN A 139 -8.80 18.32 -14.64
CA GLN A 139 -9.67 18.11 -15.79
C GLN A 139 -9.40 16.78 -16.49
N ASN A 140 -8.18 16.29 -16.46
CA ASN A 140 -7.81 15.00 -17.05
C ASN A 140 -8.11 13.79 -16.15
N GLY A 141 -8.77 13.98 -15.01
CA GLY A 141 -9.40 12.94 -14.21
C GLY A 141 -8.48 12.17 -13.25
N ALA A 142 -7.16 12.35 -13.33
CA ALA A 142 -6.23 11.60 -12.48
C ALA A 142 -6.38 11.92 -10.99
N VAL A 143 -6.74 13.17 -10.67
CA VAL A 143 -6.86 13.66 -9.29
C VAL A 143 -8.13 14.49 -9.04
N GLY A 144 -9.06 14.51 -9.98
CA GLY A 144 -10.26 15.35 -9.90
C GLY A 144 -11.11 15.15 -8.63
N ARG A 145 -11.15 13.94 -8.11
CA ARG A 145 -11.86 13.61 -6.85
C ARG A 145 -11.25 14.23 -5.60
N PHE A 146 -10.02 14.75 -5.68
CA PHE A 146 -9.31 15.36 -4.54
C PHE A 146 -9.17 16.88 -4.66
N GLN A 147 -9.79 17.47 -5.67
CA GLN A 147 -9.70 18.91 -5.91
C GLN A 147 -10.21 19.70 -4.71
N GLY A 148 -9.38 20.62 -4.19
CA GLY A 148 -9.74 21.50 -3.10
C GLY A 148 -9.72 20.87 -1.70
N ASP A 149 -9.35 19.61 -1.56
CA ASP A 149 -9.30 18.95 -0.26
C ASP A 149 -7.93 19.20 0.44
N LYS A 150 -7.85 20.31 1.17
CA LYS A 150 -6.69 20.66 2.00
C LYS A 150 -6.37 19.60 3.07
N LYS A 151 -7.36 18.79 3.45
CA LYS A 151 -7.21 17.75 4.44
C LYS A 151 -6.33 16.61 3.91
N ILE A 152 -6.50 16.22 2.65
CA ILE A 152 -5.68 15.17 2.04
C ILE A 152 -4.21 15.61 1.96
N SER A 153 -3.94 16.87 1.62
CA SER A 153 -2.57 17.42 1.65
C SER A 153 -1.94 17.33 3.04
N GLY A 154 -2.70 17.62 4.09
CA GLY A 154 -2.26 17.45 5.49
C GLY A 154 -1.96 15.98 5.84
N LEU A 155 -2.85 15.07 5.43
CA LEU A 155 -2.67 13.63 5.65
C LEU A 155 -1.42 13.10 4.95
N SER A 156 -1.12 13.58 3.72
CA SER A 156 0.08 13.18 2.98
C SER A 156 1.36 13.59 3.70
N LYS A 157 1.41 14.81 4.25
CA LYS A 157 2.56 15.26 5.06
C LYS A 157 2.74 14.41 6.32
N GLU A 158 1.65 14.15 7.02
CA GLU A 158 1.67 13.34 8.23
C GLU A 158 2.13 11.92 7.91
N ALA A 159 1.57 11.29 6.87
CA ALA A 159 1.97 9.96 6.45
C ALA A 159 3.44 9.91 6.01
N ALA A 160 3.93 10.88 5.23
CA ALA A 160 5.33 10.97 4.82
C ALA A 160 6.27 11.08 6.03
N SER A 161 5.83 11.71 7.13
CA SER A 161 6.65 11.94 8.32
C SER A 161 7.00 10.67 9.11
N PHE A 162 6.27 9.58 8.93
CA PHE A 162 6.57 8.28 9.56
C PHE A 162 6.89 7.16 8.58
N SER A 163 6.61 7.34 7.29
CA SER A 163 6.81 6.32 6.27
C SER A 163 8.28 6.07 5.98
N GLU A 164 8.67 4.80 5.86
CA GLU A 164 9.99 4.44 5.32
C GLU A 164 10.06 4.70 3.81
N VAL A 165 8.99 4.38 3.10
CA VAL A 165 8.78 4.73 1.70
C VAL A 165 7.39 5.34 1.56
N PHE A 166 7.32 6.51 0.95
CA PHE A 166 6.06 7.18 0.64
C PHE A 166 5.94 7.38 -0.87
N ARG A 167 4.88 6.86 -1.49
CA ARG A 167 4.62 7.04 -2.91
C ARG A 167 3.80 8.30 -3.14
N THR A 168 4.34 9.21 -3.94
CA THR A 168 3.73 10.52 -4.18
C THR A 168 2.51 10.47 -5.08
N TYR A 169 2.39 9.54 -6.00
CA TYR A 169 1.24 9.19 -6.84
C TYR A 169 1.65 8.59 -8.20
N ASP A 170 0.71 7.91 -8.86
CA ASP A 170 0.86 7.38 -10.22
C ASP A 170 0.91 8.50 -11.26
N VAL A 171 1.81 8.37 -12.21
CA VAL A 171 1.91 9.25 -13.38
C VAL A 171 1.09 8.62 -14.50
N THR A 172 -0.18 8.97 -14.61
CA THR A 172 -1.05 8.42 -15.66
C THR A 172 -1.22 9.32 -16.88
N PRO A 173 -1.42 10.64 -16.77
CA PRO A 173 -1.41 11.55 -17.91
C PRO A 173 -0.03 12.17 -18.13
N GLN A 174 0.24 12.54 -19.38
CA GLN A 174 1.53 13.16 -19.76
C GLN A 174 1.92 14.44 -19.00
N PHE A 175 0.98 15.11 -18.32
CA PHE A 175 1.24 16.31 -17.51
C PHE A 175 1.52 15.99 -16.05
N SER A 176 1.35 14.76 -15.61
CA SER A 176 1.48 14.42 -14.20
C SER A 176 2.92 14.26 -13.73
N VAL A 177 3.90 14.13 -14.63
CA VAL A 177 5.32 14.08 -14.27
C VAL A 177 5.74 15.33 -13.51
N ALA A 178 5.47 16.53 -14.07
CA ALA A 178 5.80 17.79 -13.41
C ALA A 178 5.11 17.92 -12.05
N SER A 179 3.82 17.59 -11.98
CA SER A 179 3.05 17.61 -10.74
C SER A 179 3.56 16.58 -9.72
N THR A 180 4.00 15.41 -10.16
CA THR A 180 4.60 14.41 -9.28
C THR A 180 5.91 14.92 -8.68
N LEU A 181 6.76 15.56 -9.47
CA LEU A 181 7.98 16.18 -9.00
C LEU A 181 7.70 17.34 -8.02
N ASP A 182 6.68 18.15 -8.30
CA ASP A 182 6.23 19.22 -7.38
C ASP A 182 5.75 18.64 -6.05
N ARG A 183 4.98 17.54 -6.08
CA ARG A 183 4.56 16.84 -4.86
C ARG A 183 5.75 16.29 -4.10
N ALA A 184 6.69 15.66 -4.80
CA ALA A 184 7.91 15.15 -4.18
C ALA A 184 8.72 16.28 -3.52
N ALA A 185 8.93 17.38 -4.22
CA ALA A 185 9.61 18.56 -3.67
C ALA A 185 8.89 19.15 -2.45
N TYR A 186 7.56 19.20 -2.51
CA TYR A 186 6.73 19.69 -1.39
C TYR A 186 6.77 18.79 -0.16
N LEU A 187 6.81 17.47 -0.34
CA LEU A 187 6.80 16.49 0.75
C LEU A 187 8.20 16.24 1.32
N LEU A 188 9.25 16.45 0.52
CA LEU A 188 10.63 16.15 0.92
C LEU A 188 11.03 16.71 2.30
N PRO A 189 10.67 17.94 2.71
CA PRO A 189 11.02 18.47 4.03
C PRO A 189 10.34 17.73 5.20
N PHE A 190 9.29 16.96 4.93
CA PHE A 190 8.52 16.22 5.93
C PHE A 190 8.81 14.72 5.92
N ALA A 191 9.41 14.21 4.85
CA ALA A 191 9.63 12.78 4.66
C ALA A 191 10.69 12.26 5.65
N LYS A 192 10.33 11.17 6.35
CA LYS A 192 11.26 10.41 7.20
C LYS A 192 12.21 9.56 6.35
N GLY A 193 11.71 8.93 5.33
CA GLY A 193 12.43 7.98 4.48
C GLY A 193 12.44 8.42 3.01
N TYR A 194 12.22 7.46 2.12
CA TYR A 194 12.28 7.69 0.69
C TYR A 194 10.94 8.17 0.13
N LEU A 195 10.99 9.09 -0.82
CA LEU A 195 9.85 9.40 -1.68
C LEU A 195 9.98 8.57 -2.95
N ASN A 196 8.98 7.72 -3.21
CA ASN A 196 8.88 6.95 -4.43
C ASN A 196 8.08 7.76 -5.47
N VAL A 197 8.70 8.01 -6.61
CA VAL A 197 8.09 8.65 -7.77
C VAL A 197 7.90 7.55 -8.80
N GLU A 198 6.68 7.09 -8.97
CA GLU A 198 6.35 6.02 -9.92
C GLU A 198 5.98 6.64 -11.27
N ASP A 199 6.62 6.17 -12.34
CA ASP A 199 6.36 6.52 -13.73
C ASP A 199 5.35 5.56 -14.39
#